data_15ed1bc3d007135e7df965b6e4e44704
#
_entry.id   15ed1bc3d007135e7df965b6e4e44704
#
_cell.length_a   1.000
_cell.length_b   1.000
_cell.length_c   1.000
_cell.angle_alpha   90.00
_cell.angle_beta   90.00
_cell.angle_gamma   90.00
#
_symmetry.space_group_name_H-M   'P 1'
#
loop_
_entity.id
_entity.type
_entity.pdbx_description
1 polymer ?
#
loop_
_entity_poly.entity_id
_entity_poly.type
_entity_poly.pdbx_seq_one_letter_code
_entity_poly.pdbx_strand_id
1 'polypeptide(L)'
;CLDMNPEEQLSDGDMWQNRGQFEAFAKNFYGWTRDFGGLGDAHGDVQADLFSTNPRNLFSNGTSTIPLTDKSYTDAYANLRQVNLLLQKAESYALPEEIKIPVGEAYFFRAYIYFDLLQRFGGVIKVEEPLDITSPELYRTQNTREEINEFIISDLNEAIALLPKFKDITAANAGTISLEGAQAFLSRVGLYAGTWEKFHNGNGSNTDLSKKWLHTKLLMQLLSRKHSNSSNRLI
;
A
#
# COMPACT_ATOMS: atom_id res chain seq x y z
N CYS A 1 -8.70 12.72 43.91
CA CYS A 1 -8.25 12.61 42.49
C CYS A 1 -9.46 12.20 41.69
N LEU A 2 -10.03 13.14 40.98
CA LEU A 2 -11.07 12.87 39.98
C LEU A 2 -10.36 12.39 38.69
N ASP A 3 -10.44 11.12 38.45
CA ASP A 3 -10.03 10.51 37.19
C ASP A 3 -11.16 10.80 36.19
N MET A 4 -11.13 11.99 35.64
CA MET A 4 -12.05 12.38 34.56
C MET A 4 -11.39 11.98 33.26
N ASN A 5 -11.72 10.78 32.76
CA ASN A 5 -11.55 10.48 31.36
C ASN A 5 -12.40 11.48 30.55
N PRO A 6 -11.85 12.19 29.57
CA PRO A 6 -12.65 13.05 28.72
C PRO A 6 -13.71 12.20 28.01
N GLU A 7 -14.97 12.47 28.26
CA GLU A 7 -16.10 11.73 27.63
C GLU A 7 -16.18 11.89 26.11
N GLU A 8 -15.31 12.69 25.51
CA GLU A 8 -15.29 12.97 24.07
C GLU A 8 -14.18 12.22 23.29
N GLN A 9 -13.30 11.49 23.96
CA GLN A 9 -12.34 10.62 23.29
C GLN A 9 -12.74 9.16 23.50
N LEU A 10 -13.17 8.49 22.44
CA LEU A 10 -13.31 7.04 22.43
C LEU A 10 -12.02 6.41 22.97
N SER A 11 -12.11 5.77 24.13
CA SER A 11 -10.96 5.05 24.68
C SER A 11 -10.59 3.91 23.75
N ASP A 12 -9.33 3.48 23.75
CA ASP A 12 -8.89 2.31 22.94
C ASP A 12 -9.70 1.05 23.32
N GLY A 13 -10.29 1.01 24.53
CA GLY A 13 -11.21 -0.04 24.98
C GLY A 13 -12.60 0.00 24.34
N ASP A 14 -13.05 1.15 23.87
CA ASP A 14 -14.38 1.32 23.25
C ASP A 14 -14.34 1.17 21.73
N MET A 15 -13.16 1.26 21.13
CA MET A 15 -12.93 0.96 19.72
C MET A 15 -12.75 -0.55 19.47
N TRP A 16 -13.02 -0.99 18.26
CA TRP A 16 -12.78 -2.37 17.80
C TRP A 16 -13.79 -3.40 18.33
N GLN A 17 -14.97 -2.92 18.77
CA GLN A 17 -16.03 -3.76 19.34
C GLN A 17 -16.94 -4.36 18.27
N ASN A 18 -16.98 -3.78 17.07
CA ASN A 18 -17.88 -4.23 16.02
C ASN A 18 -17.31 -3.91 14.62
N ARG A 19 -17.86 -4.61 13.61
CA ARG A 19 -17.50 -4.46 12.20
C ARG A 19 -17.49 -3.00 11.72
N GLY A 20 -18.50 -2.20 12.12
CA GLY A 20 -18.65 -0.83 11.66
C GLY A 20 -17.48 0.06 12.06
N GLN A 21 -16.86 -0.19 13.21
CA GLN A 21 -15.69 0.55 13.67
C GLN A 21 -14.44 0.20 12.84
N PHE A 22 -14.23 -1.07 12.48
CA PHE A 22 -13.17 -1.48 11.57
C PHE A 22 -13.35 -0.86 10.18
N GLU A 23 -14.58 -0.88 9.64
CA GLU A 23 -14.89 -0.27 8.35
C GLU A 23 -14.67 1.25 8.36
N ALA A 24 -15.11 1.93 9.42
CA ALA A 24 -14.91 3.39 9.57
C ALA A 24 -13.43 3.75 9.66
N PHE A 25 -12.64 2.94 10.36
CA PHE A 25 -11.19 3.14 10.48
C PHE A 25 -10.49 2.93 9.13
N ALA A 26 -10.80 1.85 8.42
CA ALA A 26 -10.22 1.55 7.12
C ALA A 26 -10.56 2.60 6.05
N LYS A 27 -11.73 3.24 6.13
CA LYS A 27 -12.12 4.34 5.23
C LYS A 27 -11.16 5.53 5.25
N ASN A 28 -10.48 5.77 6.38
CA ASN A 28 -9.49 6.85 6.47
C ASN A 28 -8.29 6.59 5.55
N PHE A 29 -7.97 5.35 5.22
CA PHE A 29 -6.83 4.98 4.37
C PHE A 29 -6.99 5.50 2.94
N TYR A 30 -8.22 5.66 2.46
CA TYR A 30 -8.50 6.18 1.12
C TYR A 30 -8.05 7.64 0.93
N GLY A 31 -7.95 8.41 2.02
CA GLY A 31 -7.40 9.77 1.99
C GLY A 31 -5.90 9.83 1.67
N TRP A 32 -5.19 8.69 1.67
CA TRP A 32 -3.76 8.63 1.33
C TRP A 32 -3.50 8.32 -0.14
N THR A 33 -4.54 8.04 -0.91
CA THR A 33 -4.39 7.83 -2.35
C THR A 33 -4.03 9.14 -3.04
N ARG A 34 -3.20 9.05 -4.09
CA ARG A 34 -2.85 10.22 -4.89
C ARG A 34 -4.08 10.80 -5.55
N ASP A 35 -4.26 12.10 -5.37
CA ASP A 35 -5.30 12.85 -6.06
C ASP A 35 -4.87 13.15 -7.49
N PHE A 36 -5.82 13.05 -8.43
CA PHE A 36 -5.64 13.41 -9.83
C PHE A 36 -6.29 14.78 -10.16
N GLY A 37 -6.73 15.51 -9.15
CA GLY A 37 -7.54 16.72 -9.28
C GLY A 37 -6.84 17.99 -9.76
N GLY A 38 -5.50 18.00 -9.87
CA GLY A 38 -4.73 19.18 -10.25
C GLY A 38 -3.87 18.96 -11.50
N LEU A 39 -3.94 19.86 -12.48
CA LEU A 39 -3.04 19.83 -13.64
C LEU A 39 -1.58 20.19 -13.29
N GLY A 40 -1.33 20.78 -12.10
CA GLY A 40 -0.03 21.34 -11.74
C GLY A 40 0.99 20.34 -11.20
N ASP A 41 0.54 19.31 -10.45
CA ASP A 41 1.43 18.40 -9.73
C ASP A 41 1.17 16.93 -10.02
N ALA A 42 0.13 16.63 -10.79
CA ALA A 42 -0.51 15.33 -10.81
C ALA A 42 0.40 14.20 -11.28
N HIS A 43 1.35 14.44 -12.14
CA HIS A 43 2.03 13.34 -12.84
C HIS A 43 3.55 13.37 -12.72
N GLY A 44 4.11 14.25 -11.89
CA GLY A 44 5.56 14.41 -11.80
C GLY A 44 6.19 15.06 -13.05
N ASP A 45 5.38 15.57 -13.97
CA ASP A 45 5.83 16.18 -15.21
C ASP A 45 6.68 17.43 -14.98
N VAL A 46 6.44 18.11 -13.86
CA VAL A 46 7.26 19.23 -13.37
C VAL A 46 8.69 18.80 -13.02
N GLN A 47 8.85 17.54 -12.55
CA GLN A 47 10.15 16.98 -12.21
C GLN A 47 10.85 16.35 -13.42
N ALA A 48 10.10 16.00 -14.45
CA ALA A 48 10.59 15.33 -15.66
C ALA A 48 10.98 16.31 -16.79
N ASP A 49 11.00 17.62 -16.52
CA ASP A 49 11.32 18.69 -17.48
C ASP A 49 10.33 18.80 -18.67
N LEU A 50 9.20 18.12 -18.56
CA LEU A 50 8.11 18.18 -19.55
C LEU A 50 7.19 19.39 -19.33
N PHE A 51 7.20 19.93 -18.12
CA PHE A 51 6.39 21.07 -17.72
C PHE A 51 7.23 22.04 -16.87
N SER A 52 7.25 23.32 -17.23
CA SER A 52 7.99 24.34 -16.50
C SER A 52 7.07 25.13 -15.58
N THR A 53 7.43 25.23 -14.31
CA THR A 53 6.80 26.13 -13.33
C THR A 53 7.63 27.39 -13.12
N ASN A 54 7.01 28.43 -12.61
CA ASN A 54 7.73 29.65 -12.20
C ASN A 54 7.49 29.89 -10.68
N PRO A 55 8.49 29.74 -9.81
CA PRO A 55 9.90 29.40 -10.11
C PRO A 55 10.03 27.93 -10.60
N ARG A 56 11.13 27.63 -11.29
CA ARG A 56 11.45 26.26 -11.72
C ARG A 56 11.57 25.32 -10.54
N ASN A 57 11.13 24.07 -10.75
CA ASN A 57 11.29 23.01 -9.77
C ASN A 57 12.79 22.77 -9.47
N LEU A 58 13.14 22.50 -8.22
CA LEU A 58 14.53 22.30 -7.79
C LEU A 58 15.20 21.12 -8.48
N PHE A 59 14.48 20.07 -8.84
CA PHE A 59 15.01 18.92 -9.59
C PHE A 59 15.35 19.31 -11.03
N SER A 60 14.43 19.96 -11.74
CA SER A 60 14.65 20.43 -13.13
C SER A 60 15.76 21.49 -13.21
N ASN A 61 15.99 22.24 -12.13
CA ASN A 61 17.01 23.28 -12.08
C ASN A 61 18.38 22.75 -11.61
N GLY A 62 18.48 21.49 -11.19
CA GLY A 62 19.72 20.88 -10.69
C GLY A 62 20.20 21.46 -9.36
N THR A 63 19.36 22.17 -8.61
CA THR A 63 19.68 22.78 -7.32
C THR A 63 19.13 22.00 -6.13
N SER A 64 18.62 20.80 -6.37
CA SER A 64 18.10 19.91 -5.33
C SER A 64 19.23 19.49 -4.37
N THR A 65 19.00 19.68 -3.09
CA THR A 65 19.88 19.17 -2.01
C THR A 65 19.14 18.07 -1.25
N ILE A 66 19.89 17.12 -0.68
CA ILE A 66 19.33 16.06 0.15
C ILE A 66 18.84 16.71 1.46
N PRO A 67 17.52 16.70 1.75
CA PRO A 67 17.01 17.26 2.99
C PRO A 67 17.36 16.35 4.18
N LEU A 68 17.47 16.94 5.37
CA LEU A 68 17.65 16.18 6.63
C LEU A 68 16.39 15.40 7.02
N THR A 69 15.21 15.86 6.59
CA THR A 69 13.92 15.23 6.86
C THR A 69 13.09 15.21 5.59
N ASP A 70 12.41 14.13 5.34
CA ASP A 70 11.46 14.01 4.23
C ASP A 70 10.05 13.75 4.76
N LYS A 71 9.14 14.67 4.44
CA LYS A 71 7.73 14.57 4.89
C LYS A 71 7.06 13.31 4.35
N SER A 72 7.37 12.90 3.13
CA SER A 72 6.78 11.69 2.54
C SER A 72 7.20 10.44 3.32
N TYR A 73 8.44 10.40 3.81
CA TYR A 73 8.91 9.30 4.65
C TYR A 73 8.19 9.28 6.00
N THR A 74 8.11 10.45 6.66
CA THR A 74 7.46 10.58 7.98
C THR A 74 5.98 10.24 7.91
N ASP A 75 5.26 10.79 6.92
CA ASP A 75 3.83 10.53 6.73
C ASP A 75 3.56 9.04 6.41
N ALA A 76 4.41 8.43 5.58
CA ALA A 76 4.28 7.01 5.25
C ALA A 76 4.34 6.13 6.51
N TYR A 77 5.30 6.36 7.40
CA TYR A 77 5.40 5.56 8.64
C TYR A 77 4.28 5.88 9.64
N ALA A 78 3.79 7.11 9.69
CA ALA A 78 2.61 7.45 10.48
C ALA A 78 1.36 6.69 9.97
N ASN A 79 1.19 6.59 8.66
CA ASN A 79 0.12 5.85 8.03
C ASN A 79 0.28 4.32 8.22
N LEU A 80 1.51 3.79 8.09
CA LEU A 80 1.81 2.38 8.36
C LEU A 80 1.46 1.99 9.79
N ARG A 81 1.71 2.88 10.76
CA ARG A 81 1.31 2.64 12.15
C ARG A 81 -0.21 2.44 12.28
N GLN A 82 -1.01 3.24 11.57
CA GLN A 82 -2.47 3.09 11.60
C GLN A 82 -2.92 1.77 10.96
N VAL A 83 -2.34 1.40 9.80
CA VAL A 83 -2.64 0.13 9.15
C VAL A 83 -2.29 -1.05 10.06
N ASN A 84 -1.08 -1.05 10.63
CA ASN A 84 -0.63 -2.11 11.52
C ASN A 84 -1.48 -2.19 12.80
N LEU A 85 -1.97 -1.05 13.30
CA LEU A 85 -2.91 -1.03 14.43
C LEU A 85 -4.22 -1.75 14.09
N LEU A 86 -4.81 -1.50 12.93
CA LEU A 86 -6.01 -2.22 12.49
C LEU A 86 -5.74 -3.72 12.38
N LEU A 87 -4.62 -4.12 11.76
CA LEU A 87 -4.26 -5.53 11.61
C LEU A 87 -4.07 -6.21 12.97
N GLN A 88 -3.35 -5.58 13.90
CA GLN A 88 -3.16 -6.09 15.26
C GLN A 88 -4.49 -6.27 16.01
N LYS A 89 -5.39 -5.29 15.92
CA LYS A 89 -6.71 -5.39 16.56
C LYS A 89 -7.59 -6.45 15.91
N ALA A 90 -7.44 -6.67 14.61
CA ALA A 90 -8.17 -7.71 13.89
C ALA A 90 -7.78 -9.13 14.33
N GLU A 91 -6.53 -9.37 14.72
CA GLU A 91 -6.08 -10.68 15.23
C GLU A 91 -6.84 -11.14 16.48
N SER A 92 -7.25 -10.19 17.32
CA SER A 92 -7.97 -10.48 18.56
C SER A 92 -9.49 -10.40 18.45
N TYR A 93 -10.01 -10.05 17.27
CA TYR A 93 -11.46 -9.91 17.05
C TYR A 93 -12.15 -11.27 16.97
N ALA A 94 -13.24 -11.43 17.74
CA ALA A 94 -13.91 -12.72 17.90
C ALA A 94 -14.56 -13.28 16.61
N LEU A 95 -14.91 -12.41 15.67
CA LEU A 95 -15.65 -12.75 14.43
C LEU A 95 -14.88 -12.29 13.19
N PRO A 96 -13.74 -12.91 12.86
CA PRO A 96 -12.83 -12.45 11.79
C PRO A 96 -13.50 -12.38 10.41
N GLU A 97 -14.48 -13.22 10.13
CA GLU A 97 -15.21 -13.20 8.85
C GLU A 97 -16.01 -11.90 8.62
N GLU A 98 -16.44 -11.24 9.69
CA GLU A 98 -17.19 -9.99 9.58
C GLU A 98 -16.30 -8.82 9.19
N ILE A 99 -15.02 -8.86 9.52
CA ILE A 99 -14.05 -7.79 9.29
C ILE A 99 -13.06 -8.09 8.16
N LYS A 100 -13.28 -9.14 7.39
CA LYS A 100 -12.35 -9.53 6.30
C LYS A 100 -12.13 -8.44 5.26
N ILE A 101 -13.16 -7.63 4.95
CA ILE A 101 -13.04 -6.53 3.99
C ILE A 101 -12.11 -5.44 4.53
N PRO A 102 -12.33 -4.82 5.71
CA PRO A 102 -11.40 -3.83 6.24
C PRO A 102 -9.99 -4.37 6.49
N VAL A 103 -9.83 -5.66 6.81
CA VAL A 103 -8.52 -6.31 6.89
C VAL A 103 -7.87 -6.40 5.51
N GLY A 104 -8.61 -6.80 4.48
CA GLY A 104 -8.13 -6.80 3.10
C GLY A 104 -7.73 -5.42 2.59
N GLU A 105 -8.50 -4.38 2.95
CA GLU A 105 -8.16 -2.99 2.67
C GLU A 105 -6.86 -2.58 3.39
N ALA A 106 -6.68 -2.98 4.65
CA ALA A 106 -5.46 -2.69 5.40
C ALA A 106 -4.22 -3.31 4.75
N TYR A 107 -4.26 -4.57 4.34
CA TYR A 107 -3.17 -5.20 3.59
C TYR A 107 -2.89 -4.48 2.27
N PHE A 108 -3.94 -4.11 1.53
CA PHE A 108 -3.77 -3.35 0.29
C PHE A 108 -3.08 -2.02 0.53
N PHE A 109 -3.51 -1.24 1.52
CA PHE A 109 -2.93 0.07 1.81
C PHE A 109 -1.52 -0.03 2.40
N ARG A 110 -1.20 -1.08 3.15
CA ARG A 110 0.18 -1.34 3.59
C ARG A 110 1.10 -1.57 2.39
N ALA A 111 0.69 -2.41 1.48
CA ALA A 111 1.39 -2.65 0.23
C ALA A 111 1.53 -1.37 -0.62
N TYR A 112 0.48 -0.56 -0.70
CA TYR A 112 0.47 0.71 -1.44
C TYR A 112 1.50 1.69 -0.89
N ILE A 113 1.55 1.87 0.43
CA ILE A 113 2.50 2.77 1.10
C ILE A 113 3.93 2.26 0.91
N TYR A 114 4.19 0.96 1.12
CA TYR A 114 5.51 0.39 0.90
C TYR A 114 5.97 0.47 -0.54
N PHE A 115 5.05 0.38 -1.50
CA PHE A 115 5.40 0.55 -2.90
C PHE A 115 5.83 1.99 -3.22
N ASP A 116 5.20 3.00 -2.65
CA ASP A 116 5.64 4.39 -2.79
C ASP A 116 7.01 4.62 -2.13
N LEU A 117 7.21 4.08 -0.93
CA LEU A 117 8.50 4.10 -0.24
C LEU A 117 9.60 3.41 -1.06
N LEU A 118 9.32 2.23 -1.61
CA LEU A 118 10.25 1.47 -2.45
C LEU A 118 10.66 2.24 -3.70
N GLN A 119 9.72 2.94 -4.33
CA GLN A 119 10.00 3.74 -5.53
C GLN A 119 10.89 4.95 -5.21
N ARG A 120 10.69 5.61 -4.06
CA ARG A 120 11.40 6.83 -3.68
C ARG A 120 12.75 6.55 -3.03
N PHE A 121 12.80 5.62 -2.08
CA PHE A 121 13.93 5.43 -1.17
C PHE A 121 14.68 4.11 -1.42
N GLY A 122 14.11 3.19 -2.18
CA GLY A 122 14.70 1.86 -2.37
C GLY A 122 14.41 0.94 -1.19
N GLY A 123 15.44 0.40 -0.56
CA GLY A 123 15.30 -0.34 0.69
C GLY A 123 14.88 0.58 1.83
N VAL A 124 13.95 0.12 2.67
CA VAL A 124 13.41 0.85 3.82
C VAL A 124 13.21 -0.10 5.00
N ILE A 125 12.92 0.42 6.18
CA ILE A 125 12.65 -0.41 7.35
C ILE A 125 11.27 -1.05 7.21
N LYS A 126 11.20 -2.38 7.27
CA LYS A 126 9.95 -3.12 7.32
C LYS A 126 9.40 -3.14 8.73
N VAL A 127 8.14 -2.69 8.88
CA VAL A 127 7.41 -2.63 10.15
C VAL A 127 6.07 -3.34 9.98
N GLU A 128 5.84 -4.37 10.76
CA GLU A 128 4.64 -5.23 10.70
C GLU A 128 3.69 -4.98 11.87
N GLU A 129 4.18 -4.29 12.91
CA GLU A 129 3.44 -3.99 14.14
C GLU A 129 3.41 -2.48 14.40
N PRO A 130 2.42 -1.98 15.15
CA PRO A 130 2.41 -0.58 15.56
C PRO A 130 3.55 -0.35 16.56
N LEU A 131 4.60 0.37 16.12
CA LEU A 131 5.75 0.67 16.98
C LEU A 131 5.42 1.78 17.98
N ASP A 132 5.97 1.64 19.18
CA ASP A 132 6.02 2.69 20.21
C ASP A 132 7.39 3.40 20.16
N ILE A 133 7.49 4.57 20.81
CA ILE A 133 8.72 5.37 20.89
C ILE A 133 9.89 4.63 21.55
N THR A 134 9.60 3.60 22.34
CA THR A 134 10.57 2.73 23.02
C THR A 134 10.91 1.46 22.24
N SER A 135 10.27 1.23 21.10
CA SER A 135 10.46 -0.01 20.32
C SER A 135 11.87 -0.08 19.74
N PRO A 136 12.63 -1.15 20.01
CA PRO A 136 13.99 -1.32 19.49
C PRO A 136 14.01 -1.40 17.96
N GLU A 137 12.90 -1.75 17.35
CA GLU A 137 12.67 -1.82 15.91
C GLU A 137 12.87 -0.48 15.20
N LEU A 138 12.74 0.65 15.90
CA LEU A 138 13.00 1.99 15.36
C LEU A 138 14.45 2.20 14.92
N TYR A 139 15.38 1.40 15.47
CA TYR A 139 16.81 1.48 15.22
C TYR A 139 17.33 0.35 14.33
N ARG A 140 16.44 -0.42 13.70
CA ARG A 140 16.83 -1.46 12.75
C ARG A 140 17.48 -0.87 11.50
N THR A 141 18.36 -1.65 10.91
CA THR A 141 18.86 -1.37 9.55
C THR A 141 17.75 -1.51 8.54
N GLN A 142 17.81 -0.75 7.47
CA GLN A 142 16.85 -0.85 6.36
C GLN A 142 16.89 -2.25 5.74
N ASN A 143 15.74 -2.73 5.33
CA ASN A 143 15.60 -3.93 4.52
C ASN A 143 16.01 -3.67 3.07
N THR A 144 16.37 -4.71 2.36
CA THR A 144 16.71 -4.62 0.93
C THR A 144 15.46 -4.32 0.08
N ARG A 145 15.68 -3.85 -1.15
CA ARG A 145 14.57 -3.68 -2.11
C ARG A 145 13.81 -4.98 -2.36
N GLU A 146 14.54 -6.09 -2.38
CA GLU A 146 13.97 -7.43 -2.61
C GLU A 146 13.02 -7.81 -1.48
N GLU A 147 13.47 -7.69 -0.23
CA GLU A 147 12.67 -8.00 0.95
C GLU A 147 11.39 -7.14 1.02
N ILE A 148 11.51 -5.85 0.70
CA ILE A 148 10.35 -4.95 0.66
C ILE A 148 9.40 -5.32 -0.50
N ASN A 149 9.93 -5.65 -1.66
CA ASN A 149 9.10 -6.07 -2.78
C ASN A 149 8.37 -7.39 -2.50
N GLU A 150 9.03 -8.36 -1.87
CA GLU A 150 8.40 -9.62 -1.44
C GLU A 150 7.30 -9.35 -0.41
N PHE A 151 7.53 -8.44 0.52
CA PHE A 151 6.54 -8.04 1.51
C PHE A 151 5.31 -7.40 0.87
N ILE A 152 5.50 -6.47 -0.08
CA ILE A 152 4.41 -5.86 -0.86
C ILE A 152 3.58 -6.93 -1.59
N ILE A 153 4.24 -7.90 -2.22
CA ILE A 153 3.57 -9.00 -2.94
C ILE A 153 2.78 -9.88 -1.97
N SER A 154 3.34 -10.18 -0.80
CA SER A 154 2.66 -10.95 0.24
C SER A 154 1.39 -10.26 0.70
N ASP A 155 1.46 -8.97 1.04
CA ASP A 155 0.31 -8.19 1.47
C ASP A 155 -0.78 -8.09 0.39
N LEU A 156 -0.38 -7.92 -0.88
CA LEU A 156 -1.34 -7.90 -1.99
C LEU A 156 -2.04 -9.24 -2.20
N ASN A 157 -1.36 -10.36 -1.96
CA ASN A 157 -1.99 -11.67 -2.03
C ASN A 157 -3.02 -11.86 -0.89
N GLU A 158 -2.71 -11.41 0.33
CA GLU A 158 -3.67 -11.40 1.43
C GLU A 158 -4.88 -10.50 1.12
N ALA A 159 -4.63 -9.30 0.59
CA ALA A 159 -5.70 -8.40 0.16
C ALA A 159 -6.60 -9.04 -0.90
N ILE A 160 -6.03 -9.68 -1.92
CA ILE A 160 -6.76 -10.37 -2.99
C ILE A 160 -7.63 -11.52 -2.43
N ALA A 161 -7.16 -12.22 -1.40
CA ALA A 161 -7.93 -13.31 -0.78
C ALA A 161 -9.15 -12.79 0.01
N LEU A 162 -9.08 -11.59 0.57
CA LEU A 162 -10.09 -11.04 1.49
C LEU A 162 -11.05 -10.04 0.83
N LEU A 163 -10.62 -9.34 -0.21
CA LEU A 163 -11.41 -8.28 -0.85
C LEU A 163 -12.55 -8.82 -1.71
N PRO A 164 -13.67 -8.09 -1.79
CA PRO A 164 -14.81 -8.47 -2.63
C PRO A 164 -14.47 -8.27 -4.12
N LYS A 165 -15.14 -9.02 -4.98
CA LYS A 165 -15.13 -8.76 -6.42
C LYS A 165 -15.81 -7.42 -6.71
N PHE A 166 -15.38 -6.73 -7.76
CA PHE A 166 -15.95 -5.44 -8.14
C PHE A 166 -17.48 -5.49 -8.32
N LYS A 167 -17.99 -6.55 -8.93
CA LYS A 167 -19.44 -6.76 -9.12
C LYS A 167 -20.23 -6.91 -7.82
N ASP A 168 -19.57 -7.29 -6.72
CA ASP A 168 -20.19 -7.56 -5.43
C ASP A 168 -20.10 -6.32 -4.49
N ILE A 169 -19.47 -5.24 -4.94
CA ILE A 169 -19.40 -3.96 -4.22
C ILE A 169 -20.74 -3.24 -4.36
N THR A 170 -21.37 -2.95 -3.24
CA THR A 170 -22.66 -2.22 -3.21
C THR A 170 -22.49 -0.74 -3.50
N ALA A 171 -23.56 -0.06 -3.90
CA ALA A 171 -23.55 1.39 -4.14
C ALA A 171 -23.09 2.20 -2.90
N ALA A 172 -23.38 1.72 -1.69
CA ALA A 172 -22.94 2.35 -0.44
C ALA A 172 -21.41 2.30 -0.23
N ASN A 173 -20.75 1.33 -0.85
CA ASN A 173 -19.30 1.13 -0.80
C ASN A 173 -18.65 1.42 -2.17
N ALA A 174 -19.33 2.16 -3.04
CA ALA A 174 -18.75 2.57 -4.32
C ALA A 174 -17.44 3.34 -4.11
N GLY A 175 -16.42 2.99 -4.88
CA GLY A 175 -15.10 3.60 -4.76
C GLY A 175 -14.12 2.88 -3.81
N THR A 176 -14.57 1.83 -3.10
CA THR A 176 -13.65 0.99 -2.33
C THR A 176 -12.87 0.04 -3.24
N ILE A 177 -11.72 -0.40 -2.74
CA ILE A 177 -10.86 -1.31 -3.50
C ILE A 177 -11.52 -2.68 -3.67
N SER A 178 -11.44 -3.22 -4.88
CA SER A 178 -11.90 -4.57 -5.20
C SER A 178 -10.74 -5.55 -5.33
N LEU A 179 -11.06 -6.83 -5.34
CA LEU A 179 -10.11 -7.90 -5.67
C LEU A 179 -9.40 -7.62 -7.00
N GLU A 180 -10.13 -7.21 -8.03
CA GLU A 180 -9.56 -6.90 -9.36
C GLU A 180 -8.66 -5.66 -9.31
N GLY A 181 -8.99 -4.66 -8.48
CA GLY A 181 -8.15 -3.51 -8.23
C GLY A 181 -6.82 -3.89 -7.58
N ALA A 182 -6.85 -4.76 -6.57
CA ALA A 182 -5.65 -5.29 -5.94
C ALA A 182 -4.79 -6.13 -6.90
N GLN A 183 -5.41 -6.93 -7.77
CA GLN A 183 -4.72 -7.68 -8.82
C GLN A 183 -4.05 -6.76 -9.85
N ALA A 184 -4.71 -5.69 -10.26
CA ALA A 184 -4.14 -4.70 -11.16
C ALA A 184 -2.93 -4.01 -10.53
N PHE A 185 -3.02 -3.69 -9.23
CA PHE A 185 -1.90 -3.10 -8.51
C PHE A 185 -0.73 -4.08 -8.34
N LEU A 186 -0.99 -5.35 -8.05
CA LEU A 186 0.03 -6.41 -8.03
C LEU A 186 0.75 -6.52 -9.37
N SER A 187 0.03 -6.39 -10.49
CA SER A 187 0.62 -6.34 -11.84
C SER A 187 1.60 -5.18 -12.00
N ARG A 188 1.20 -4.00 -11.53
CA ARG A 188 2.05 -2.81 -11.55
C ARG A 188 3.33 -3.00 -10.73
N VAL A 189 3.21 -3.55 -9.52
CA VAL A 189 4.35 -3.87 -8.65
C VAL A 189 5.30 -4.84 -9.35
N GLY A 190 4.77 -5.93 -9.91
CA GLY A 190 5.56 -6.92 -10.62
C GLY A 190 6.28 -6.36 -11.86
N LEU A 191 5.60 -5.49 -12.62
CA LEU A 191 6.22 -4.81 -13.76
C LEU A 191 7.36 -3.90 -13.32
N TYR A 192 7.15 -3.11 -12.26
CA TYR A 192 8.16 -2.22 -11.71
C TYR A 192 9.39 -3.01 -11.22
N ALA A 193 9.18 -4.05 -10.43
CA ALA A 193 10.26 -4.89 -9.91
C ALA A 193 11.07 -5.54 -11.05
N GLY A 194 10.39 -6.14 -12.02
CA GLY A 194 11.05 -6.81 -13.15
C GLY A 194 11.80 -5.86 -14.07
N THR A 195 11.28 -4.65 -14.30
CA THR A 195 11.99 -3.63 -15.09
C THR A 195 13.17 -3.05 -14.33
N TRP A 196 13.03 -2.80 -13.04
CA TRP A 196 14.12 -2.37 -12.19
C TRP A 196 15.29 -3.35 -12.26
N GLU A 197 15.01 -4.62 -12.04
CA GLU A 197 16.00 -5.68 -12.07
C GLU A 197 16.68 -5.80 -13.44
N LYS A 198 15.89 -5.75 -14.52
CA LYS A 198 16.42 -5.80 -15.89
C LYS A 198 17.44 -4.70 -16.18
N PHE A 199 17.21 -3.49 -15.70
CA PHE A 199 18.05 -2.34 -16.04
C PHE A 199 19.16 -2.05 -15.04
N HIS A 200 19.11 -2.64 -13.84
CA HIS A 200 20.10 -2.42 -12.78
C HIS A 200 20.92 -3.67 -12.43
N ASN A 201 20.82 -4.70 -13.25
CA ASN A 201 21.38 -6.05 -13.05
C ASN A 201 22.91 -6.14 -13.22
N GLY A 202 23.67 -5.08 -13.01
CA GLY A 202 25.13 -5.14 -12.97
C GLY A 202 25.71 -5.22 -11.56
N ASN A 203 24.90 -5.01 -10.52
CA ASN A 203 25.37 -4.77 -9.14
C ASN A 203 24.78 -5.73 -8.10
N GLY A 204 24.65 -7.02 -8.44
CA GLY A 204 24.39 -8.05 -7.42
C GLY A 204 22.93 -8.28 -7.07
N SER A 205 21.99 -7.90 -7.90
CA SER A 205 20.59 -8.26 -7.70
C SER A 205 20.33 -9.72 -8.09
N ASN A 206 19.57 -10.38 -7.27
CA ASN A 206 19.26 -11.78 -7.32
C ASN A 206 18.34 -12.10 -8.52
N THR A 207 18.77 -13.04 -9.37
CA THR A 207 18.02 -13.54 -10.54
C THR A 207 16.68 -14.23 -10.20
N ASP A 208 16.33 -14.31 -8.92
CA ASP A 208 15.12 -15.01 -8.44
C ASP A 208 13.85 -14.15 -8.57
N LEU A 209 13.95 -12.82 -8.49
CA LEU A 209 12.79 -11.94 -8.70
C LEU A 209 12.30 -11.95 -10.15
N SER A 210 13.20 -12.06 -11.12
CA SER A 210 12.82 -12.18 -12.54
C SER A 210 12.01 -13.44 -12.80
N LYS A 211 12.32 -14.54 -12.10
CA LYS A 211 11.55 -15.79 -12.16
C LYS A 211 10.19 -15.64 -11.45
N LYS A 212 10.15 -14.98 -10.29
CA LYS A 212 8.91 -14.67 -9.58
C LYS A 212 8.01 -13.72 -10.41
N TRP A 213 8.61 -12.73 -11.08
CA TRP A 213 7.87 -11.86 -12.01
C TRP A 213 7.30 -12.63 -13.21
N LEU A 214 8.07 -13.57 -13.79
CA LEU A 214 7.59 -14.42 -14.85
C LEU A 214 6.41 -15.27 -14.39
N HIS A 215 6.44 -15.75 -13.15
CA HIS A 215 5.35 -16.49 -12.53
C HIS A 215 4.09 -15.61 -12.34
N THR A 216 4.26 -14.37 -11.88
CA THR A 216 3.16 -13.41 -11.76
C THR A 216 2.55 -13.06 -13.11
N LYS A 217 3.39 -12.87 -14.15
CA LYS A 217 2.95 -12.66 -15.54
C LYS A 217 2.18 -13.86 -16.08
N LEU A 218 2.63 -15.07 -15.77
CA LEU A 218 1.96 -16.32 -16.17
C LEU A 218 0.61 -16.46 -15.46
N LEU A 219 0.54 -16.16 -14.16
CA LEU A 219 -0.70 -16.13 -13.39
C LEU A 219 -1.70 -15.13 -13.97
N MET A 220 -1.27 -13.94 -14.36
CA MET A 220 -2.15 -12.94 -14.99
C MET A 220 -2.65 -13.36 -16.38
N GLN A 221 -1.80 -14.00 -17.17
CA GLN A 221 -2.22 -14.58 -18.45
C GLN A 221 -3.24 -15.72 -18.25
N LEU A 222 -3.08 -16.52 -17.20
CA LEU A 222 -4.04 -17.58 -16.86
C LEU A 222 -5.37 -17.02 -16.34
N LEU A 223 -5.34 -15.95 -15.55
CA LEU A 223 -6.53 -15.26 -15.05
C LEU A 223 -7.28 -14.57 -16.19
N SER A 224 -6.59 -13.90 -17.11
CA SER A 224 -7.21 -13.26 -18.28
C SER A 224 -7.85 -14.30 -19.22
N ARG A 225 -7.22 -15.46 -19.40
CA ARG A 225 -7.78 -16.57 -20.20
C ARG A 225 -9.02 -17.20 -19.54
N LYS A 226 -9.06 -17.28 -18.20
CA LYS A 226 -10.28 -17.76 -17.51
C LYS A 226 -11.46 -16.80 -17.69
N HIS A 227 -11.22 -15.49 -17.72
CA HIS A 227 -12.27 -14.48 -17.95
C HIS A 227 -12.79 -14.53 -19.39
N SER A 228 -11.94 -14.69 -20.39
CA SER A 228 -12.36 -14.78 -21.79
C SER A 228 -13.17 -16.06 -22.08
N ASN A 229 -12.83 -17.17 -21.42
CA ASN A 229 -13.57 -18.44 -21.58
C ASN A 229 -14.91 -18.47 -20.84
N SER A 230 -15.11 -17.66 -19.81
CA SER A 230 -16.42 -17.53 -19.15
C SER A 230 -17.39 -16.64 -19.92
N SER A 231 -16.89 -15.66 -20.67
CA SER A 231 -17.68 -14.80 -21.56
C SER A 231 -18.19 -15.54 -22.81
N ASN A 232 -17.47 -16.55 -23.29
CA ASN A 232 -17.86 -17.34 -24.46
C ASN A 232 -18.81 -18.52 -24.15
N ARG A 233 -19.25 -18.68 -22.90
CA ARG A 233 -20.27 -19.70 -22.54
C ARG A 233 -21.68 -19.13 -22.33
N LEU A 234 -21.90 -17.87 -22.66
CA LEU A 234 -23.19 -17.16 -22.55
C LEU A 234 -23.73 -16.68 -23.91
N ILE A 235 -23.44 -17.43 -24.97
CA ILE A 235 -24.13 -17.32 -26.28
C ILE A 235 -24.76 -18.67 -26.61
#